data_e10932943351fcbfc6fd361599b47770
#
_entry.id   e10932943351fcbfc6fd361599b47770
#
_cell.length_a   1.000
_cell.length_b   1.000
_cell.length_c   1.000
_cell.angle_alpha   90.00
_cell.angle_beta   90.00
_cell.angle_gamma   90.00
#
_symmetry.space_group_name_H-M   'P 1'
#
loop_
_entity.id
_entity.type
_entity.pdbx_description
1 polymer ?
#
loop_
_entity_poly.entity_id
_entity_poly.type
_entity_poly.pdbx_seq_one_letter_code
_entity_poly.pdbx_strand_id
1 'polypeptide(L)'
;ICENVYDTAKKLELLLKEDILSKRSRKIILSGIGMGNTDGMTREAYHAFEEAEVIFGAERMLENLPGKGIKVPYYRADDIISYLIEHPQYTKVAAAFSGDSGFYSGAQSMKKALEEANEKGILKSETTILPGISSVSALAARLGVSWNDAVLASIHGRRTNVVNLVRKNTKVFLLLSGK
;
A
#
# COMPACT_ATOMS: atom_id res chain seq x y z
N ILE A 1 -22.75 32.72 32.83
CA ILE A 1 -22.25 31.54 33.58
C ILE A 1 -22.69 30.25 32.81
N CYS A 2 -23.94 30.16 32.31
CA CYS A 2 -24.43 28.98 31.60
C CYS A 2 -23.74 28.71 30.25
N GLU A 3 -23.40 29.74 29.46
CA GLU A 3 -22.66 29.58 28.19
C GLU A 3 -21.29 28.94 28.37
N ASN A 4 -20.59 29.32 29.42
CA ASN A 4 -19.23 28.81 29.69
C ASN A 4 -19.22 27.32 30.10
N VAL A 5 -20.25 26.85 30.79
CA VAL A 5 -20.39 25.44 31.19
C VAL A 5 -20.72 24.55 29.97
N TYR A 6 -21.60 25.02 29.08
CA TYR A 6 -21.99 24.29 27.87
C TYR A 6 -20.79 24.16 26.89
N ASP A 7 -20.05 25.24 26.67
CA ASP A 7 -18.86 25.23 25.82
C ASP A 7 -17.74 24.33 26.40
N THR A 8 -17.57 24.34 27.72
CA THR A 8 -16.60 23.48 28.40
C THR A 8 -17.00 22.01 28.28
N ALA A 9 -18.28 21.68 28.48
CA ALA A 9 -18.79 20.32 28.33
C ALA A 9 -18.63 19.81 26.89
N LYS A 10 -18.94 20.63 25.88
CA LYS A 10 -18.76 20.31 24.46
C LYS A 10 -17.29 20.11 24.08
N LYS A 11 -16.41 20.92 24.62
CA LYS A 11 -14.95 20.78 24.44
C LYS A 11 -14.41 19.51 25.09
N LEU A 12 -14.90 19.16 26.27
CA LEU A 12 -14.56 17.91 26.97
C LEU A 12 -15.07 16.68 26.20
N GLU A 13 -16.28 16.74 25.67
CA GLU A 13 -16.85 15.68 24.82
C GLU A 13 -16.02 15.46 23.54
N LEU A 14 -15.56 16.54 22.89
CA LEU A 14 -14.67 16.47 21.75
C LEU A 14 -13.33 15.82 22.10
N LEU A 15 -12.69 16.26 23.21
CA LEU A 15 -11.43 15.70 23.68
C LEU A 15 -11.54 14.21 24.04
N LEU A 16 -12.65 13.81 24.66
CA LEU A 16 -12.92 12.40 24.98
C LEU A 16 -13.15 11.57 23.71
N LYS A 17 -13.85 12.11 22.70
CA LYS A 17 -14.00 11.44 21.40
C LYS A 17 -12.68 11.28 20.70
N GLU A 18 -11.82 12.31 20.68
CA GLU A 18 -10.48 12.24 20.09
C GLU A 18 -9.60 11.21 20.81
N ASP A 19 -9.62 11.15 22.14
CA ASP A 19 -8.86 10.16 22.92
C ASP A 19 -9.35 8.72 22.66
N ILE A 20 -10.67 8.52 22.56
CA ILE A 20 -11.25 7.21 22.21
C ILE A 20 -10.87 6.81 20.79
N LEU A 21 -10.92 7.72 19.84
CA LEU A 21 -10.57 7.45 18.42
C LEU A 21 -9.09 7.16 18.25
N SER A 22 -8.23 7.87 18.97
CA SER A 22 -6.77 7.65 18.92
C SER A 22 -6.35 6.28 19.44
N LYS A 23 -7.14 5.69 20.36
CA LYS A 23 -6.90 4.36 20.93
C LYS A 23 -7.42 3.21 20.07
N ARG A 24 -8.20 3.47 19.01
CA ARG A 24 -8.71 2.42 18.12
C ARG A 24 -7.57 1.81 17.31
N SER A 25 -7.55 0.47 17.28
CA SER A 25 -6.63 -0.26 16.39
C SER A 25 -7.12 -0.18 14.95
N ARG A 26 -6.25 0.17 14.03
CA ARG A 26 -6.51 0.21 12.59
C ARG A 26 -6.12 -1.10 11.94
N LYS A 27 -6.91 -1.54 10.96
CA LYS A 27 -6.50 -2.59 10.02
C LYS A 27 -5.95 -1.92 8.78
N ILE A 28 -4.66 -2.13 8.51
CA ILE A 28 -3.97 -1.58 7.34
C ILE A 28 -3.60 -2.72 6.40
N ILE A 29 -4.12 -2.69 5.19
CA ILE A 29 -3.83 -3.69 4.17
C ILE A 29 -2.92 -3.06 3.12
N LEU A 30 -1.74 -3.65 2.93
CA LEU A 30 -0.78 -3.28 1.89
C LEU A 30 -0.91 -4.30 0.77
N SER A 31 -1.45 -3.91 -0.38
CA SER A 31 -1.79 -4.88 -1.43
C SER A 31 -1.10 -4.59 -2.75
N GLY A 32 -0.53 -5.64 -3.36
CA GLY A 32 -0.19 -5.64 -4.77
C GLY A 32 -1.48 -5.61 -5.61
N ILE A 33 -1.54 -4.72 -6.60
CA ILE A 33 -2.71 -4.56 -7.46
C ILE A 33 -2.52 -5.15 -8.88
N GLY A 34 -1.49 -5.95 -9.06
CA GLY A 34 -1.18 -6.53 -10.36
C GLY A 34 -0.83 -5.46 -11.40
N MET A 35 -1.39 -5.61 -12.60
CA MET A 35 -1.09 -4.73 -13.72
C MET A 35 -1.91 -3.42 -13.75
N GLY A 36 -2.66 -3.14 -12.68
CA GLY A 36 -3.40 -1.88 -12.52
C GLY A 36 -4.83 -1.90 -13.04
N ASN A 37 -5.36 -3.09 -13.37
CA ASN A 37 -6.78 -3.30 -13.68
C ASN A 37 -7.41 -4.25 -12.64
N THR A 38 -8.71 -4.15 -12.46
CA THR A 38 -9.46 -4.98 -11.50
C THR A 38 -9.48 -6.46 -11.87
N ASP A 39 -9.44 -6.80 -13.17
CA ASP A 39 -9.46 -8.18 -13.65
C ASP A 39 -8.21 -8.98 -13.28
N GLY A 40 -7.07 -8.29 -13.12
CA GLY A 40 -5.79 -8.87 -12.70
C GLY A 40 -5.54 -8.80 -11.19
N MET A 41 -6.51 -8.33 -10.43
CA MET A 41 -6.39 -8.21 -8.97
C MET A 41 -6.79 -9.53 -8.30
N THR A 42 -6.14 -9.89 -7.20
CA THR A 42 -6.65 -11.00 -6.38
C THR A 42 -8.00 -10.63 -5.77
N ARG A 43 -8.86 -11.62 -5.58
CA ARG A 43 -10.18 -11.38 -4.98
C ARG A 43 -10.09 -10.76 -3.58
N GLU A 44 -9.10 -11.20 -2.81
CA GLU A 44 -8.84 -10.68 -1.47
C GLU A 44 -8.42 -9.21 -1.52
N ALA A 45 -7.53 -8.83 -2.45
CA ALA A 45 -7.14 -7.45 -2.68
C ALA A 45 -8.34 -6.59 -3.10
N TYR A 46 -9.17 -7.09 -4.02
CA TYR A 46 -10.37 -6.40 -4.47
C TYR A 46 -11.29 -6.06 -3.28
N HIS A 47 -11.62 -7.04 -2.44
CA HIS A 47 -12.46 -6.83 -1.25
C HIS A 47 -11.81 -5.89 -0.23
N ALA A 48 -10.50 -5.97 -0.05
CA ALA A 48 -9.80 -5.08 0.86
C ALA A 48 -9.95 -3.59 0.45
N PHE A 49 -9.86 -3.29 -0.85
CA PHE A 49 -10.10 -1.93 -1.36
C PHE A 49 -11.58 -1.54 -1.30
N GLU A 50 -12.49 -2.48 -1.58
CA GLU A 50 -13.94 -2.24 -1.52
C GLU A 50 -14.39 -1.85 -0.11
N GLU A 51 -13.83 -2.48 0.93
CA GLU A 51 -14.15 -2.21 2.32
C GLU A 51 -13.38 -1.05 2.95
N ALA A 52 -12.32 -0.57 2.32
CA ALA A 52 -11.48 0.47 2.89
C ALA A 52 -12.22 1.82 3.00
N GLU A 53 -12.05 2.50 4.12
CA GLU A 53 -12.55 3.86 4.38
C GLU A 53 -11.62 4.90 3.74
N VAL A 54 -10.30 4.60 3.68
CA VAL A 54 -9.31 5.41 2.99
C VAL A 54 -8.35 4.49 2.22
N ILE A 55 -8.00 4.92 1.00
CA ILE A 55 -7.16 4.19 0.06
C ILE A 55 -5.97 5.06 -0.34
N PHE A 56 -4.77 4.57 -0.10
CA PHE A 56 -3.51 5.21 -0.47
C PHE A 56 -2.88 4.57 -1.69
N GLY A 57 -2.12 5.34 -2.45
CA GLY A 57 -1.35 4.85 -3.59
C GLY A 57 -0.86 5.98 -4.47
N ALA A 58 -0.03 5.67 -5.47
CA ALA A 58 0.29 6.66 -6.50
C ALA A 58 -0.97 7.01 -7.31
N GLU A 59 -1.13 8.28 -7.66
CA GLU A 59 -2.32 8.83 -8.32
C GLU A 59 -2.83 7.96 -9.48
N ARG A 60 -1.93 7.57 -10.39
CA ARG A 60 -2.24 6.69 -11.53
C ARG A 60 -2.83 5.33 -11.16
N MET A 61 -2.62 4.85 -9.93
CA MET A 61 -3.13 3.56 -9.46
C MET A 61 -4.53 3.70 -8.85
N LEU A 62 -4.83 4.86 -8.27
CA LEU A 62 -6.07 5.09 -7.55
C LEU A 62 -7.31 5.13 -8.44
N GLU A 63 -7.16 5.56 -9.70
CA GLU A 63 -8.28 5.75 -10.64
C GLU A 63 -9.12 4.49 -10.82
N ASN A 64 -8.47 3.33 -10.97
CA ASN A 64 -9.11 2.06 -11.29
C ASN A 64 -9.36 1.16 -10.06
N LEU A 65 -9.07 1.64 -8.84
CA LEU A 65 -9.32 0.84 -7.65
C LEU A 65 -10.79 0.81 -7.27
N PRO A 66 -11.30 -0.37 -6.85
CA PRO A 66 -12.67 -0.50 -6.37
C PRO A 66 -12.87 0.23 -5.05
N GLY A 67 -14.12 0.31 -4.61
CA GLY A 67 -14.50 0.89 -3.33
C GLY A 67 -14.85 2.36 -3.39
N LYS A 68 -15.54 2.80 -2.35
CA LYS A 68 -16.02 4.18 -2.16
C LYS A 68 -15.19 4.96 -1.15
N GLY A 69 -14.13 4.35 -0.62
CA GLY A 69 -13.21 4.98 0.31
C GLY A 69 -12.54 6.22 -0.29
N ILE A 70 -12.11 7.13 0.58
CA ILE A 70 -11.41 8.35 0.15
C ILE A 70 -10.07 7.94 -0.47
N LYS A 71 -9.83 8.35 -1.71
CA LYS A 71 -8.59 8.07 -2.43
C LYS A 71 -7.60 9.21 -2.21
N VAL A 72 -6.46 8.88 -1.59
CA VAL A 72 -5.42 9.85 -1.22
C VAL A 72 -4.13 9.50 -1.95
N PRO A 73 -3.54 10.40 -2.76
CA PRO A 73 -2.39 10.11 -3.62
C PRO A 73 -1.06 10.10 -2.84
N TYR A 74 -1.04 9.42 -1.70
CA TYR A 74 0.16 9.22 -0.89
C TYR A 74 0.69 7.81 -1.03
N TYR A 75 2.01 7.69 -1.22
CA TYR A 75 2.71 6.41 -1.37
C TYR A 75 3.96 6.32 -0.47
N ARG A 76 4.32 7.40 0.22
CA ARG A 76 5.42 7.42 1.19
C ARG A 76 4.87 7.11 2.58
N ALA A 77 5.65 6.38 3.38
CA ALA A 77 5.22 5.98 4.71
C ALA A 77 4.95 7.18 5.63
N ASP A 78 5.83 8.18 5.59
CA ASP A 78 5.71 9.37 6.45
C ASP A 78 4.41 10.14 6.16
N ASP A 79 4.05 10.30 4.88
CA ASP A 79 2.83 11.01 4.47
C ASP A 79 1.57 10.24 4.92
N ILE A 80 1.59 8.91 4.77
CA ILE A 80 0.47 8.04 5.18
C ILE A 80 0.32 8.04 6.70
N ILE A 81 1.42 7.90 7.45
CA ILE A 81 1.39 7.91 8.92
C ILE A 81 0.87 9.25 9.41
N SER A 82 1.37 10.38 8.89
CA SER A 82 0.90 11.71 9.24
C SER A 82 -0.59 11.89 8.98
N TYR A 83 -1.05 11.47 7.79
CA TYR A 83 -2.47 11.52 7.45
C TYR A 83 -3.34 10.69 8.41
N LEU A 84 -2.90 9.49 8.78
CA LEU A 84 -3.63 8.64 9.70
C LEU A 84 -3.67 9.18 11.14
N ILE A 85 -2.65 9.93 11.56
CA ILE A 85 -2.64 10.64 12.84
C ILE A 85 -3.68 11.76 12.85
N GLU A 86 -3.71 12.55 11.77
CA GLU A 86 -4.66 13.67 11.62
C GLU A 86 -6.11 13.20 11.42
N HIS A 87 -6.32 11.94 10.98
CA HIS A 87 -7.62 11.37 10.70
C HIS A 87 -7.88 10.08 11.51
N PRO A 88 -8.04 10.19 12.85
CA PRO A 88 -8.18 9.03 13.74
C PRO A 88 -9.46 8.22 13.53
N GLN A 89 -10.44 8.75 12.81
CA GLN A 89 -11.72 8.09 12.50
C GLN A 89 -11.56 6.88 11.57
N TYR A 90 -10.53 6.85 10.70
CA TYR A 90 -10.33 5.75 9.74
C TYR A 90 -9.68 4.54 10.44
N THR A 91 -10.39 3.42 10.37
CA THR A 91 -9.98 2.15 10.98
C THR A 91 -9.69 1.07 9.95
N LYS A 92 -10.29 1.16 8.76
CA LYS A 92 -10.06 0.27 7.63
C LYS A 92 -9.29 1.02 6.53
N VAL A 93 -8.03 0.68 6.37
CA VAL A 93 -7.09 1.38 5.50
C VAL A 93 -6.52 0.41 4.48
N ALA A 94 -6.44 0.82 3.22
CA ALA A 94 -5.76 0.06 2.18
C ALA A 94 -4.69 0.92 1.49
N ALA A 95 -3.57 0.31 1.11
CA ALA A 95 -2.54 0.97 0.31
C ALA A 95 -2.17 0.09 -0.89
N ALA A 96 -2.15 0.71 -2.07
CA ALA A 96 -1.92 0.05 -3.34
C ALA A 96 -0.45 0.10 -3.76
N PHE A 97 0.08 -1.05 -4.18
CA PHE A 97 1.41 -1.21 -4.75
C PHE A 97 1.31 -1.85 -6.12
N SER A 98 2.08 -1.35 -7.09
CA SER A 98 2.09 -1.89 -8.45
C SER A 98 2.65 -3.32 -8.47
N GLY A 99 2.05 -4.20 -9.26
CA GLY A 99 2.49 -5.58 -9.42
C GLY A 99 2.23 -6.43 -8.17
N ASP A 100 3.23 -7.21 -7.80
CA ASP A 100 3.24 -8.02 -6.58
C ASP A 100 3.91 -7.28 -5.43
N SER A 101 3.36 -7.41 -4.22
CA SER A 101 3.86 -6.77 -3.01
C SER A 101 5.26 -7.26 -2.57
N GLY A 102 5.67 -8.45 -3.00
CA GLY A 102 6.98 -9.06 -2.71
C GLY A 102 8.03 -8.85 -3.80
N PHE A 103 7.65 -8.32 -4.99
CA PHE A 103 8.56 -8.20 -6.12
C PHE A 103 8.95 -6.75 -6.40
N TYR A 104 10.11 -6.33 -5.90
CA TYR A 104 10.62 -4.94 -6.02
C TYR A 104 9.61 -3.86 -5.62
N SER A 105 8.81 -4.16 -4.61
CA SER A 105 7.73 -3.32 -4.11
C SER A 105 8.14 -2.54 -2.86
N GLY A 106 7.52 -1.37 -2.64
CA GLY A 106 7.64 -0.60 -1.41
C GLY A 106 6.85 -1.15 -0.21
N ALA A 107 6.06 -2.23 -0.40
CA ALA A 107 5.17 -2.74 0.65
C ALA A 107 5.90 -3.18 1.92
N GLN A 108 7.06 -3.84 1.79
CA GLN A 108 7.88 -4.26 2.95
C GLN A 108 8.43 -3.06 3.72
N SER A 109 8.93 -2.05 3.02
CA SER A 109 9.42 -0.82 3.66
C SER A 109 8.29 -0.06 4.36
N MET A 110 7.10 -0.03 3.74
CA MET A 110 5.91 0.56 4.34
C MET A 110 5.50 -0.20 5.61
N LYS A 111 5.45 -1.53 5.56
CA LYS A 111 5.13 -2.36 6.73
C LYS A 111 6.09 -2.06 7.88
N LYS A 112 7.39 -2.05 7.61
CA LYS A 112 8.40 -1.75 8.62
C LYS A 112 8.19 -0.37 9.26
N ALA A 113 7.91 0.65 8.46
CA ALA A 113 7.65 1.99 8.98
C ALA A 113 6.38 2.06 9.87
N LEU A 114 5.33 1.33 9.51
CA LEU A 114 4.12 1.21 10.31
C LEU A 114 4.36 0.46 11.63
N GLU A 115 5.17 -0.61 11.59
CA GLU A 115 5.57 -1.35 12.80
C GLU A 115 6.39 -0.46 13.73
N GLU A 116 7.36 0.29 13.21
CA GLU A 116 8.15 1.26 13.99
C GLU A 116 7.26 2.38 14.60
N ALA A 117 6.25 2.83 13.88
CA ALA A 117 5.28 3.82 14.40
C ALA A 117 4.43 3.22 15.53
N ASN A 118 4.05 1.94 15.44
CA ASN A 118 3.35 1.22 16.49
C ASN A 118 4.23 1.06 17.75
N GLU A 119 5.48 0.64 17.59
CA GLU A 119 6.44 0.47 18.69
C GLU A 119 6.70 1.78 19.45
N LYS A 120 6.72 2.89 18.74
CA LYS A 120 6.85 4.23 19.32
C LYS A 120 5.55 4.77 19.92
N GLY A 121 4.45 4.03 19.85
CA GLY A 121 3.13 4.47 20.31
C GLY A 121 2.50 5.61 19.51
N ILE A 122 3.05 5.91 18.33
CA ILE A 122 2.56 6.97 17.41
C ILE A 122 1.27 6.53 16.72
N LEU A 123 1.21 5.26 16.33
CA LEU A 123 0.06 4.66 15.65
C LEU A 123 -0.31 3.35 16.34
N LYS A 124 -1.58 2.98 16.33
CA LYS A 124 -2.04 1.65 16.75
C LYS A 124 -2.67 0.95 15.56
N SER A 125 -1.94 0.00 14.96
CA SER A 125 -2.41 -0.68 13.75
C SER A 125 -1.95 -2.13 13.66
N GLU A 126 -2.75 -2.94 13.00
CA GLU A 126 -2.40 -4.28 12.52
C GLU A 126 -2.22 -4.21 11.01
N THR A 127 -1.06 -4.62 10.51
CA THR A 127 -0.69 -4.50 9.10
C THR A 127 -0.60 -5.87 8.45
N THR A 128 -1.38 -6.07 7.38
CA THR A 128 -1.36 -7.28 6.55
C THR A 128 -0.86 -6.94 5.16
N ILE A 129 -0.06 -7.82 4.55
CA ILE A 129 0.36 -7.69 3.15
C ILE A 129 -0.38 -8.74 2.32
N LEU A 130 -1.02 -8.28 1.23
CA LEU A 130 -1.64 -9.14 0.24
C LEU A 130 -0.80 -9.18 -1.04
N PRO A 131 -0.67 -10.36 -1.68
CA PRO A 131 0.06 -10.49 -2.93
C PRO A 131 -0.70 -9.86 -4.10
N GLY A 132 0.02 -9.61 -5.19
CA GLY A 132 -0.55 -9.25 -6.49
C GLY A 132 0.11 -10.06 -7.60
N ILE A 133 -0.42 -9.97 -8.82
CA ILE A 133 0.21 -10.59 -9.98
C ILE A 133 1.43 -9.77 -10.40
N SER A 134 2.62 -10.37 -10.36
CA SER A 134 3.84 -9.69 -10.78
C SER A 134 3.87 -9.43 -12.29
N SER A 135 4.57 -8.38 -12.72
CA SER A 135 4.77 -8.09 -14.15
C SER A 135 5.48 -9.23 -14.88
N VAL A 136 6.34 -9.98 -14.17
CA VAL A 136 7.00 -11.18 -14.74
C VAL A 136 5.98 -12.27 -15.03
N SER A 137 5.12 -12.62 -14.07
CA SER A 137 4.08 -13.63 -14.26
C SER A 137 3.11 -13.23 -15.37
N ALA A 138 2.69 -11.97 -15.40
CA ALA A 138 1.77 -11.46 -16.41
C ALA A 138 2.41 -11.49 -17.83
N LEU A 139 3.68 -11.09 -17.96
CA LEU A 139 4.40 -11.09 -19.23
C LEU A 139 4.68 -12.51 -19.70
N ALA A 140 5.15 -13.40 -18.82
CA ALA A 140 5.44 -14.78 -19.15
C ALA A 140 4.19 -15.53 -19.65
N ALA A 141 3.04 -15.32 -19.01
CA ALA A 141 1.77 -15.88 -19.45
C ALA A 141 1.35 -15.39 -20.83
N ARG A 142 1.50 -14.08 -21.12
CA ARG A 142 1.20 -13.51 -22.44
C ARG A 142 2.13 -14.03 -23.56
N LEU A 143 3.37 -14.33 -23.20
CA LEU A 143 4.36 -14.89 -24.14
C LEU A 143 4.25 -16.42 -24.27
N GLY A 144 3.44 -17.08 -23.44
CA GLY A 144 3.31 -18.54 -23.42
C GLY A 144 4.61 -19.23 -22.95
N VAL A 145 5.42 -18.59 -22.11
CA VAL A 145 6.70 -19.14 -21.64
C VAL A 145 6.71 -19.33 -20.13
N SER A 146 7.42 -20.38 -19.69
CA SER A 146 7.73 -20.56 -18.27
C SER A 146 8.82 -19.57 -17.82
N TRP A 147 8.78 -19.15 -16.58
CA TRP A 147 9.76 -18.21 -16.00
C TRP A 147 10.50 -18.75 -14.78
N ASN A 148 10.24 -20.03 -14.40
CA ASN A 148 10.89 -20.68 -13.25
C ASN A 148 12.41 -20.81 -13.40
N ASP A 149 12.92 -20.89 -14.63
CA ASP A 149 14.34 -20.95 -15.00
C ASP A 149 14.94 -19.61 -15.43
N ALA A 150 14.18 -18.52 -15.29
CA ALA A 150 14.60 -17.21 -15.72
C ALA A 150 15.38 -16.46 -14.62
N VAL A 151 16.35 -15.67 -15.05
CA VAL A 151 16.99 -14.68 -14.17
C VAL A 151 16.15 -13.43 -14.12
N LEU A 152 15.80 -13.01 -12.90
CA LEU A 152 15.05 -11.80 -12.62
C LEU A 152 16.00 -10.69 -12.17
N ALA A 153 16.01 -9.56 -12.84
CA ALA A 153 16.83 -8.43 -12.46
C ALA A 153 16.08 -7.11 -12.59
N SER A 154 16.47 -6.14 -11.78
CA SER A 154 15.96 -4.78 -11.88
C SER A 154 17.10 -3.82 -12.19
N ILE A 155 16.88 -2.96 -13.16
CA ILE A 155 17.74 -1.81 -13.45
C ILE A 155 17.10 -0.49 -12.98
N HIS A 156 15.97 -0.58 -12.27
CA HIS A 156 15.34 0.57 -11.64
C HIS A 156 16.17 1.05 -10.45
N GLY A 157 16.87 2.18 -10.64
CA GLY A 157 17.72 2.75 -9.59
C GLY A 157 18.98 1.95 -9.24
N ARG A 158 19.35 0.94 -10.03
CA ARG A 158 20.51 0.08 -9.81
C ARG A 158 21.38 -0.03 -11.07
N ARG A 159 22.70 -0.10 -10.89
CA ARG A 159 23.64 -0.42 -11.98
C ARG A 159 23.75 -1.93 -12.11
N THR A 160 23.21 -2.49 -13.18
CA THR A 160 23.29 -3.92 -13.49
C THR A 160 23.94 -4.08 -14.86
N ASN A 161 24.92 -5.00 -14.96
CA ASN A 161 25.52 -5.33 -16.23
C ASN A 161 24.59 -6.25 -17.03
N VAL A 162 23.63 -5.63 -17.73
CA VAL A 162 22.61 -6.32 -18.55
C VAL A 162 23.23 -7.20 -19.60
N VAL A 163 24.31 -6.74 -20.27
CA VAL A 163 24.98 -7.50 -21.32
C VAL A 163 25.54 -8.83 -20.79
N ASN A 164 26.15 -8.80 -19.61
CA ASN A 164 26.67 -10.01 -18.99
C ASN A 164 25.54 -10.96 -18.54
N LEU A 165 24.43 -10.42 -18.03
CA LEU A 165 23.24 -11.22 -17.68
C LEU A 165 22.67 -11.96 -18.89
N VAL A 166 22.45 -11.24 -19.99
CA VAL A 166 21.87 -11.83 -21.22
C VAL A 166 22.81 -12.83 -21.88
N ARG A 167 24.13 -12.60 -21.83
CA ARG A 167 25.12 -13.54 -22.39
C ARG A 167 25.22 -14.86 -21.63
N LYS A 168 24.96 -14.83 -20.32
CA LYS A 168 25.13 -16.00 -19.44
C LYS A 168 23.84 -16.79 -19.19
N ASN A 169 22.67 -16.24 -19.56
CA ASN A 169 21.38 -16.84 -19.26
C ASN A 169 20.51 -16.88 -20.49
N THR A 170 19.82 -17.99 -20.68
CA THR A 170 18.90 -18.21 -21.81
C THR A 170 17.62 -17.39 -21.70
N LYS A 171 17.25 -17.02 -20.48
CA LYS A 171 16.01 -16.27 -20.19
C LYS A 171 16.25 -15.24 -19.09
N VAL A 172 15.97 -13.99 -19.39
CA VAL A 172 16.14 -12.87 -18.45
C VAL A 172 14.93 -11.96 -18.50
N PHE A 173 14.32 -11.70 -17.34
CA PHE A 173 13.30 -10.66 -17.19
C PHE A 173 13.94 -9.44 -16.52
N LEU A 174 13.82 -8.29 -17.16
CA LEU A 174 14.34 -7.02 -16.64
C LEU A 174 13.20 -6.09 -16.24
N LEU A 175 13.22 -5.66 -14.99
CA LEU A 175 12.35 -4.59 -14.53
C LEU A 175 13.00 -3.24 -14.86
N LEU A 176 12.35 -2.47 -15.71
CA LEU A 176 12.80 -1.16 -16.17
C LEU A 176 12.10 -0.04 -15.39
N SER A 177 12.76 1.12 -15.22
CA SER A 177 12.08 2.33 -14.83
C SER A 177 11.33 2.89 -16.06
N GLY A 178 10.03 3.13 -15.93
CA GLY A 178 9.34 4.01 -16.86
C GLY A 178 9.95 5.42 -16.81
N LYS A 179 10.18 6.03 -17.97
CA LYS A 179 10.44 7.47 -18.07
C LYS A 179 9.13 8.21 -18.07
#